data_61180329bbb91e37fee7173ed3f32b1c
#
_entry.id   61180329bbb91e37fee7173ed3f32b1c
#
_cell.length_a   1.000
_cell.length_b   1.000
_cell.length_c   1.000
_cell.angle_alpha   90.00
_cell.angle_beta   90.00
_cell.angle_gamma   90.00
#
_symmetry.space_group_name_H-M   'P 1'
#
loop_
_entity.id
_entity.type
_entity.pdbx_description
1 polymer ?
#
loop_
_entity_poly.entity_id
_entity_poly.type
_entity_poly.pdbx_seq_one_letter_code
_entity_poly.pdbx_strand_id
1 'polypeptide(L)'
;MVDNSEMIFGVRAVIEAIQAGKEIDKILVKKDIQSDLSKELFAVLKGTLIPVQRVPVERINRVTRKNHQGVIAFISSVTYQKTEDLVPFLFEQGKNPLFVMLDGITDVRNFGAIARTCECAAVDAVIIPARNSVSVNADAMKTSAGALHLSLIHI
;
A
#
# COMPACT_ATOMS: atom_id res chain seq x y z
N MET A 1 15.70 10.83 -2.65
CA MET A 1 15.80 10.40 -1.23
C MET A 1 14.41 10.01 -0.80
N VAL A 2 14.18 8.76 -0.43
CA VAL A 2 12.89 8.32 0.13
C VAL A 2 12.82 8.88 1.55
N ASP A 3 11.75 9.59 1.86
CA ASP A 3 11.58 10.18 3.19
C ASP A 3 11.50 9.06 4.23
N ASN A 4 12.36 9.14 5.24
CA ASN A 4 12.49 8.11 6.29
C ASN A 4 11.25 8.00 7.20
N SER A 5 10.31 8.94 7.12
CA SER A 5 9.06 8.94 7.89
C SER A 5 8.02 7.95 7.37
N GLU A 6 8.22 7.45 6.15
CA GLU A 6 7.29 6.56 5.46
C GLU A 6 7.70 5.08 5.52
N MET A 7 8.73 4.73 6.30
CA MET A 7 9.24 3.37 6.37
C MET A 7 9.46 2.89 7.80
N ILE A 8 9.06 1.65 8.03
CA ILE A 8 9.39 0.89 9.24
C ILE A 8 10.35 -0.24 8.85
N PHE A 9 11.42 -0.42 9.60
CA PHE A 9 12.42 -1.44 9.33
C PHE A 9 12.73 -2.27 10.58
N GLY A 10 13.06 -3.53 10.36
CA GLY A 10 13.23 -4.55 11.39
C GLY A 10 11.96 -5.37 11.62
N VAL A 11 12.15 -6.68 11.84
CA VAL A 11 11.05 -7.64 11.87
C VAL A 11 10.03 -7.32 12.98
N ARG A 12 10.52 -7.06 14.20
CA ARG A 12 9.66 -6.77 15.36
C ARG A 12 8.86 -5.48 15.19
N ALA A 13 9.52 -4.40 14.73
CA ALA A 13 8.85 -3.12 14.51
C ALA A 13 7.75 -3.21 13.44
N VAL A 14 7.95 -4.04 12.40
CA VAL A 14 6.93 -4.29 11.37
C VAL A 14 5.78 -5.10 11.95
N ILE A 15 6.01 -6.12 12.77
CA ILE A 15 4.96 -6.87 13.46
C ILE A 15 4.11 -5.94 14.33
N GLU A 16 4.76 -5.12 15.16
CA GLU A 16 4.08 -4.16 16.03
C GLU A 16 3.24 -3.15 15.24
N ALA A 17 3.75 -2.69 14.08
CA ALA A 17 3.01 -1.76 13.22
C ALA A 17 1.75 -2.41 12.62
N ILE A 18 1.83 -3.67 12.19
CA ILE A 18 0.67 -4.42 11.69
C ILE A 18 -0.37 -4.61 12.80
N GLN A 19 0.08 -5.02 13.99
CA GLN A 19 -0.80 -5.24 15.14
C GLN A 19 -1.44 -3.95 15.65
N ALA A 20 -0.74 -2.81 15.50
CA ALA A 20 -1.27 -1.48 15.80
C ALA A 20 -2.22 -0.93 14.72
N GLY A 21 -2.53 -1.71 13.67
CA GLY A 21 -3.43 -1.30 12.60
C GLY A 21 -2.88 -0.20 11.70
N LYS A 22 -1.55 -0.04 11.60
CA LYS A 22 -0.98 0.92 10.67
C LYS A 22 -1.22 0.50 9.21
N GLU A 23 -1.61 1.47 8.39
CA GLU A 23 -1.76 1.26 6.95
C GLU A 23 -0.41 1.01 6.30
N ILE A 24 -0.23 -0.17 5.72
CA ILE A 24 1.00 -0.59 5.08
C ILE A 24 0.75 -0.80 3.59
N ASP A 25 1.49 -0.08 2.75
CA ASP A 25 1.42 -0.19 1.29
C ASP A 25 2.03 -1.50 0.79
N LYS A 26 3.20 -1.87 1.31
CA LYS A 26 3.88 -3.13 0.99
C LYS A 26 4.99 -3.44 1.98
N ILE A 27 5.39 -4.72 2.01
CA ILE A 27 6.53 -5.19 2.79
C ILE A 27 7.56 -5.85 1.87
N LEU A 28 8.82 -5.42 1.98
CA LEU A 28 9.96 -6.11 1.38
C LEU A 28 10.56 -7.05 2.42
N VAL A 29 10.72 -8.31 2.04
CA VAL A 29 11.33 -9.34 2.89
C VAL A 29 12.48 -9.99 2.16
N LYS A 30 13.62 -10.16 2.82
CA LYS A 30 14.77 -10.89 2.28
C LYS A 30 14.36 -12.31 1.88
N LYS A 31 14.79 -12.79 0.69
CA LYS A 31 14.41 -14.11 0.16
C LYS A 31 14.67 -15.25 1.12
N ASP A 32 15.83 -15.25 1.77
CA ASP A 32 16.33 -16.36 2.61
C ASP A 32 16.18 -16.05 4.11
N ILE A 33 15.16 -15.27 4.49
CA ILE A 33 14.93 -14.98 5.90
C ILE A 33 14.44 -16.24 6.61
N GLN A 34 15.22 -16.70 7.60
CA GLN A 34 14.90 -17.85 8.44
C GLN A 34 15.18 -17.45 9.90
N SER A 35 14.13 -17.03 10.59
CA SER A 35 14.17 -16.76 12.02
C SER A 35 12.79 -17.00 12.61
N ASP A 36 12.72 -17.24 13.91
CA ASP A 36 11.43 -17.42 14.56
C ASP A 36 10.58 -16.15 14.47
N LEU A 37 11.20 -14.97 14.54
CA LEU A 37 10.52 -13.69 14.29
C LEU A 37 9.95 -13.60 12.87
N SER A 38 10.60 -14.19 11.87
CA SER A 38 10.05 -14.19 10.51
C SER A 38 8.81 -15.09 10.41
N LYS A 39 8.77 -16.20 11.13
CA LYS A 39 7.56 -17.06 11.21
C LYS A 39 6.41 -16.29 11.86
N GLU A 40 6.68 -15.56 12.94
CA GLU A 40 5.71 -14.71 13.61
C GLU A 40 5.19 -13.62 12.66
N LEU A 41 6.07 -12.94 11.90
CA LEU A 41 5.68 -11.96 10.89
C LEU A 41 4.71 -12.55 9.87
N PHE A 42 5.03 -13.73 9.31
CA PHE A 42 4.15 -14.38 8.33
C PHE A 42 2.83 -14.87 8.96
N ALA A 43 2.82 -15.22 10.24
CA ALA A 43 1.60 -15.55 10.95
C ALA A 43 0.67 -14.35 11.09
N VAL A 44 1.21 -13.18 11.46
CA VAL A 44 0.45 -11.93 11.59
C VAL A 44 -0.03 -11.42 10.23
N LEU A 45 0.74 -11.65 9.16
CA LEU A 45 0.35 -11.29 7.79
C LEU A 45 -0.74 -12.17 7.21
N LYS A 46 -0.96 -13.35 7.79
CA LYS A 46 -1.98 -14.27 7.31
C LYS A 46 -3.37 -13.68 7.50
N GLY A 47 -4.09 -13.52 6.39
CA GLY A 47 -5.43 -12.90 6.38
C GLY A 47 -5.43 -11.38 6.17
N THR A 48 -4.24 -10.75 6.04
CA THR A 48 -4.14 -9.35 5.60
C THR A 48 -4.01 -9.27 4.08
N LEU A 49 -4.42 -8.12 3.52
CA LEU A 49 -4.23 -7.80 2.09
C LEU A 49 -2.87 -7.15 1.80
N ILE A 50 -1.99 -7.05 2.79
CA ILE A 50 -0.70 -6.36 2.65
C ILE A 50 0.20 -7.12 1.66
N PRO A 51 0.64 -6.49 0.56
CA PRO A 51 1.52 -7.12 -0.41
C PRO A 51 2.90 -7.40 0.18
N VAL A 52 3.36 -8.65 0.11
CA VAL A 52 4.69 -9.05 0.54
C VAL A 52 5.55 -9.42 -0.66
N GLN A 53 6.68 -8.74 -0.83
CA GLN A 53 7.64 -9.01 -1.89
C GLN A 53 8.92 -9.62 -1.32
N ARG A 54 9.26 -10.83 -1.76
CA ARG A 54 10.55 -11.45 -1.43
C ARG A 54 11.62 -10.94 -2.40
N VAL A 55 12.64 -10.29 -1.87
CA VAL A 55 13.68 -9.63 -2.66
C VAL A 55 15.08 -10.00 -2.18
N PRO A 56 16.11 -9.89 -3.04
CA PRO A 56 17.51 -9.97 -2.61
C PRO A 56 17.84 -8.89 -1.57
N VAL A 57 18.76 -9.19 -0.65
CA VAL A 57 19.14 -8.24 0.42
C VAL A 57 19.72 -6.94 -0.14
N GLU A 58 20.37 -6.99 -1.28
CA GLU A 58 20.94 -5.84 -1.98
C GLU A 58 19.87 -4.80 -2.36
N ARG A 59 18.66 -5.27 -2.70
CA ARG A 59 17.53 -4.37 -2.96
C ARG A 59 17.07 -3.66 -1.71
N ILE A 60 17.06 -4.35 -0.56
CA ILE A 60 16.75 -3.76 0.74
C ILE A 60 17.82 -2.74 1.14
N ASN A 61 19.10 -3.08 0.98
CA ASN A 61 20.25 -2.22 1.29
C ASN A 61 20.31 -0.93 0.44
N ARG A 62 19.72 -0.95 -0.78
CA ARG A 62 19.57 0.26 -1.61
C ARG A 62 18.52 1.22 -1.08
N VAL A 63 17.51 0.70 -0.38
CA VAL A 63 16.44 1.51 0.23
C VAL A 63 16.92 2.14 1.53
N THR A 64 17.58 1.36 2.40
CA THR A 64 18.11 1.85 3.68
C THR A 64 19.37 1.08 4.08
N ARG A 65 20.29 1.80 4.73
CA ARG A 65 21.50 1.21 5.36
C ARG A 65 21.31 0.97 6.86
N LYS A 66 20.12 1.29 7.41
CA LYS A 66 19.82 1.05 8.83
C LYS A 66 19.64 -0.45 9.07
N ASN A 67 19.73 -0.87 10.35
CA ASN A 67 19.56 -2.27 10.73
C ASN A 67 18.11 -2.73 10.48
N HIS A 68 17.84 -3.20 9.25
CA HIS A 68 16.53 -3.63 8.80
C HIS A 68 16.23 -5.12 9.05
N GLN A 69 17.23 -5.91 9.49
CA GLN A 69 17.07 -7.36 9.76
C GLN A 69 16.42 -8.14 8.60
N GLY A 70 16.54 -7.65 7.38
CA GLY A 70 15.95 -8.26 6.18
C GLY A 70 14.48 -7.93 5.94
N VAL A 71 13.88 -6.97 6.66
CA VAL A 71 12.48 -6.57 6.51
C VAL A 71 12.33 -5.06 6.51
N ILE A 72 11.56 -4.53 5.54
CA ILE A 72 11.12 -3.13 5.48
C ILE A 72 9.64 -3.10 5.12
N ALA A 73 8.86 -2.33 5.85
CA ALA A 73 7.49 -1.97 5.51
C ALA A 73 7.41 -0.51 5.05
N PHE A 74 6.69 -0.27 3.97
CA PHE A 74 6.35 1.07 3.51
C PHE A 74 4.96 1.43 4.04
N ILE A 75 4.87 2.58 4.68
CA ILE A 75 3.59 3.09 5.20
C ILE A 75 2.79 3.67 4.04
N SER A 76 1.51 3.36 4.00
CA SER A 76 0.58 3.99 3.07
C SER A 76 0.17 5.36 3.59
N SER A 77 0.03 6.33 2.67
CA SER A 77 -0.54 7.65 2.98
C SER A 77 -2.06 7.65 2.89
N VAL A 78 -2.66 6.54 2.52
CA VAL A 78 -4.11 6.37 2.37
C VAL A 78 -4.56 5.06 3.01
N THR A 79 -5.83 5.03 3.43
CA THR A 79 -6.49 3.81 3.91
C THR A 79 -7.10 3.08 2.71
N TYR A 80 -6.74 1.81 2.55
CA TYR A 80 -7.36 0.96 1.53
C TYR A 80 -8.67 0.37 2.07
N GLN A 81 -9.69 0.39 1.23
CA GLN A 81 -11.00 -0.17 1.54
C GLN A 81 -11.18 -1.54 0.88
N LYS A 82 -12.13 -2.31 1.39
CA LYS A 82 -12.52 -3.59 0.78
C LYS A 82 -13.74 -3.38 -0.10
N THR A 83 -13.76 -4.06 -1.23
CA THR A 83 -14.90 -4.00 -2.19
C THR A 83 -16.19 -4.46 -1.52
N GLU A 84 -16.08 -5.52 -0.68
CA GLU A 84 -17.22 -6.11 0.03
C GLU A 84 -17.91 -5.13 1.00
N ASP A 85 -17.17 -4.17 1.53
CA ASP A 85 -17.69 -3.18 2.45
C ASP A 85 -18.17 -1.93 1.70
N LEU A 86 -17.39 -1.47 0.71
CA LEU A 86 -17.67 -0.21 0.01
C LEU A 86 -18.85 -0.30 -0.94
N VAL A 87 -19.02 -1.40 -1.67
CA VAL A 87 -20.10 -1.53 -2.67
C VAL A 87 -21.47 -1.46 -1.99
N PRO A 88 -21.78 -2.28 -0.96
CA PRO A 88 -23.05 -2.18 -0.25
C PRO A 88 -23.29 -0.79 0.33
N PHE A 89 -22.28 -0.20 0.95
CA PHE A 89 -22.36 1.13 1.53
C PHE A 89 -22.78 2.21 0.52
N LEU A 90 -22.23 2.20 -0.69
CA LEU A 90 -22.59 3.16 -1.73
C LEU A 90 -24.03 2.95 -2.22
N PHE A 91 -24.48 1.70 -2.37
CA PHE A 91 -25.87 1.39 -2.73
C PHE A 91 -26.86 1.80 -1.65
N GLU A 92 -26.52 1.61 -0.37
CA GLU A 92 -27.34 2.06 0.77
C GLU A 92 -27.51 3.59 0.79
N GLN A 93 -26.52 4.32 0.25
CA GLN A 93 -26.62 5.77 0.07
C GLN A 93 -27.42 6.18 -1.19
N GLY A 94 -28.01 5.23 -1.91
CA GLY A 94 -28.77 5.49 -3.12
C GLY A 94 -27.92 5.85 -4.34
N LYS A 95 -26.62 5.58 -4.31
CA LYS A 95 -25.71 5.84 -5.41
C LYS A 95 -25.68 4.70 -6.41
N ASN A 96 -25.43 5.04 -7.69
CA ASN A 96 -25.00 4.11 -8.72
C ASN A 96 -23.46 4.24 -8.83
N PRO A 97 -22.68 3.39 -8.14
CA PRO A 97 -21.26 3.62 -8.00
C PRO A 97 -20.50 3.48 -9.32
N LEU A 98 -19.60 4.42 -9.57
CA LEU A 98 -18.66 4.41 -10.68
C LEU A 98 -17.27 4.06 -10.16
N PHE A 99 -16.69 2.96 -10.64
CA PHE A 99 -15.36 2.51 -10.29
C PHE A 99 -14.42 2.58 -11.49
N VAL A 100 -13.17 2.95 -11.26
CA VAL A 100 -12.09 2.88 -12.25
C VAL A 100 -11.05 1.89 -11.76
N MET A 101 -10.78 0.87 -12.58
CA MET A 101 -9.73 -0.11 -12.30
C MET A 101 -8.49 0.23 -13.12
N LEU A 102 -7.35 0.36 -12.45
CA LEU A 102 -6.07 0.66 -13.06
C LEU A 102 -5.19 -0.59 -13.06
N ASP A 103 -4.94 -1.15 -14.23
CA ASP A 103 -4.03 -2.29 -14.39
C ASP A 103 -2.67 -1.83 -14.93
N GLY A 104 -1.58 -2.27 -14.26
CA GLY A 104 -0.22 -2.02 -14.69
C GLY A 104 0.29 -0.57 -14.58
N ILE A 105 -0.42 0.31 -13.89
CA ILE A 105 0.06 1.67 -13.62
C ILE A 105 1.10 1.64 -12.51
N THR A 106 2.35 1.94 -12.85
CA THR A 106 3.49 1.94 -11.91
C THR A 106 4.11 3.31 -11.73
N ASP A 107 3.83 4.25 -12.62
CA ASP A 107 4.33 5.62 -12.56
C ASP A 107 3.42 6.50 -11.68
N VAL A 108 4.03 7.13 -10.67
CA VAL A 108 3.33 7.96 -9.66
C VAL A 108 2.67 9.19 -10.29
N ARG A 109 3.28 9.79 -11.33
CA ARG A 109 2.72 10.98 -11.97
C ARG A 109 1.49 10.64 -12.80
N ASN A 110 1.55 9.53 -13.56
CA ASN A 110 0.40 9.04 -14.32
C ASN A 110 -0.75 8.68 -13.37
N PHE A 111 -0.46 7.97 -12.30
CA PHE A 111 -1.45 7.66 -11.27
C PHE A 111 -2.09 8.92 -10.68
N GLY A 112 -1.29 9.92 -10.29
CA GLY A 112 -1.78 11.18 -9.76
C GLY A 112 -2.67 11.95 -10.76
N ALA A 113 -2.30 11.97 -12.04
CA ALA A 113 -3.09 12.59 -13.10
C ALA A 113 -4.44 11.87 -13.30
N ILE A 114 -4.44 10.54 -13.30
CA ILE A 114 -5.67 9.74 -13.40
C ILE A 114 -6.55 9.97 -12.18
N ALA A 115 -6.00 9.95 -10.95
CA ALA A 115 -6.76 10.19 -9.72
C ALA A 115 -7.46 11.56 -9.74
N ARG A 116 -6.80 12.61 -10.21
CA ARG A 116 -7.42 13.94 -10.40
C ARG A 116 -8.57 13.91 -11.39
N THR A 117 -8.41 13.21 -12.50
CA THR A 117 -9.48 13.06 -13.49
C THR A 117 -10.66 12.27 -12.91
N CYS A 118 -10.39 11.22 -12.15
CA CYS A 118 -11.40 10.43 -11.46
C CYS A 118 -12.21 11.30 -10.48
N GLU A 119 -11.54 12.14 -9.70
CA GLU A 119 -12.23 13.07 -8.79
C GLU A 119 -13.14 14.04 -9.55
N CYS A 120 -12.65 14.66 -10.63
CA CYS A 120 -13.46 15.53 -11.47
C CYS A 120 -14.65 14.83 -12.14
N ALA A 121 -14.53 13.54 -12.41
CA ALA A 121 -15.57 12.70 -12.98
C ALA A 121 -16.52 12.09 -11.95
N ALA A 122 -16.39 12.46 -10.68
CA ALA A 122 -17.17 11.91 -9.56
C ALA A 122 -17.08 10.37 -9.46
N VAL A 123 -15.90 9.81 -9.71
CA VAL A 123 -15.61 8.38 -9.49
C VAL A 123 -15.65 8.10 -7.99
N ASP A 124 -16.36 7.07 -7.58
CA ASP A 124 -16.52 6.73 -6.15
C ASP A 124 -15.31 5.96 -5.60
N ALA A 125 -14.65 5.16 -6.43
CA ALA A 125 -13.41 4.49 -6.02
C ALA A 125 -12.48 4.17 -7.19
N VAL A 126 -11.17 4.14 -6.88
CA VAL A 126 -10.13 3.67 -7.80
C VAL A 126 -9.58 2.34 -7.28
N ILE A 127 -9.61 1.33 -8.13
CA ILE A 127 -9.14 -0.02 -7.82
C ILE A 127 -7.74 -0.21 -8.40
N ILE A 128 -6.80 -0.64 -7.58
CA ILE A 128 -5.42 -0.92 -7.98
C ILE A 128 -4.99 -2.32 -7.55
N PRO A 129 -4.16 -3.03 -8.35
CA PRO A 129 -3.63 -4.32 -7.94
C PRO A 129 -2.71 -4.19 -6.72
N ALA A 130 -2.78 -5.17 -5.81
CA ALA A 130 -1.88 -5.25 -4.66
C ALA A 130 -0.41 -5.52 -5.04
N ARG A 131 -0.15 -5.93 -6.29
CA ARG A 131 1.20 -6.20 -6.81
C ARG A 131 1.39 -5.53 -8.15
N ASN A 132 2.64 -5.16 -8.46
CA ASN A 132 3.02 -4.50 -9.72
C ASN A 132 2.21 -3.22 -10.00
N SER A 133 1.89 -2.50 -8.96
CA SER A 133 1.15 -1.26 -8.97
C SER A 133 1.97 -0.13 -8.38
N VAL A 134 1.46 1.09 -8.50
CA VAL A 134 2.03 2.28 -7.87
C VAL A 134 1.96 2.16 -6.35
N SER A 135 2.99 2.70 -5.67
CA SER A 135 2.92 2.93 -4.22
C SER A 135 2.22 4.25 -3.94
N VAL A 136 1.18 4.21 -3.12
CA VAL A 136 0.44 5.42 -2.73
C VAL A 136 1.12 6.04 -1.51
N ASN A 137 2.18 6.79 -1.79
CA ASN A 137 3.01 7.49 -0.82
C ASN A 137 2.78 9.01 -0.89
N ALA A 138 3.57 9.79 -0.12
CA ALA A 138 3.48 11.25 -0.11
C ALA A 138 3.69 11.89 -1.50
N ASP A 139 4.49 11.28 -2.39
CA ASP A 139 4.68 11.78 -3.75
C ASP A 139 3.41 11.57 -4.60
N ALA A 140 2.71 10.43 -4.42
CA ALA A 140 1.42 10.21 -5.03
C ALA A 140 0.37 11.22 -4.53
N MET A 141 0.37 11.51 -3.24
CA MET A 141 -0.50 12.54 -2.65
C MET A 141 -0.25 13.93 -3.25
N LYS A 142 1.01 14.33 -3.41
CA LYS A 142 1.39 15.61 -4.02
C LYS A 142 0.97 15.70 -5.49
N THR A 143 1.24 14.63 -6.27
CA THR A 143 0.93 14.62 -7.71
C THR A 143 -0.56 14.56 -8.00
N SER A 144 -1.35 13.98 -7.10
CA SER A 144 -2.81 13.97 -7.19
C SER A 144 -3.46 15.29 -6.75
N ALA A 145 -2.69 16.23 -6.20
CA ALA A 145 -3.19 17.50 -5.66
C ALA A 145 -4.34 17.32 -4.64
N GLY A 146 -4.27 16.28 -3.84
CA GLY A 146 -5.29 15.94 -2.84
C GLY A 146 -6.45 15.07 -3.34
N ALA A 147 -6.47 14.72 -4.64
CA ALA A 147 -7.52 13.87 -5.21
C ALA A 147 -7.54 12.42 -4.66
N LEU A 148 -6.52 12.00 -3.91
CA LEU A 148 -6.48 10.69 -3.25
C LEU A 148 -7.30 10.62 -1.94
N HIS A 149 -8.19 11.58 -1.72
CA HIS A 149 -9.29 11.42 -0.76
C HIS A 149 -10.43 10.53 -1.31
N LEU A 150 -10.36 10.16 -2.59
CA LEU A 150 -11.19 9.10 -3.16
C LEU A 150 -10.93 7.77 -2.45
N SER A 151 -11.95 6.93 -2.39
CA SER A 151 -11.78 5.57 -1.89
C SER A 151 -10.83 4.77 -2.79
N LEU A 152 -9.79 4.22 -2.19
CA LEU A 152 -8.86 3.32 -2.88
C LEU A 152 -9.13 1.87 -2.44
N ILE A 153 -9.16 0.98 -3.42
CA ILE A 153 -9.36 -0.45 -3.21
C ILE A 153 -8.11 -1.19 -3.70
N HIS A 154 -7.57 -2.04 -2.85
CA HIS A 154 -6.50 -2.98 -3.19
C HIS A 154 -7.09 -4.34 -3.55
N ILE A 155 -6.73 -4.88 -4.71
CA ILE A 155 -7.11 -6.21 -5.16
C ILE A 155 -5.90 -7.11 -5.46
#